data_0309997560fe5317b936e6ccf6731cce
#
_entry.id   0309997560fe5317b936e6ccf6731cce
#
_cell.length_a   1.000
_cell.length_b   1.000
_cell.length_c   1.000
_cell.angle_alpha   90.00
_cell.angle_beta   90.00
_cell.angle_gamma   90.00
#
_symmetry.space_group_name_H-M   'P 1'
#
loop_
_entity.id
_entity.type
_entity.pdbx_description
1 polymer ?
#
loop_
_entity_poly.entity_id
_entity_poly.type
_entity_poly.pdbx_seq_one_letter_code
_entity_poly.pdbx_strand_id
1 'polypeptide(L)'
;EILRCLVGSEMCIRDSSYSVFTKENVITRSVRVKNEGSEALKVEKIYSACLDMDNEDFEMLSLHGSWGRERHIQQGALRYGKQLVSSGKGESSHQEHPFVALVTPGTDQERGEVYAMHFVYSGNFIGQVERCQFDTVRMVMGINQEEFCWNLKAGDEFQAPEVVMVYSAEGLGKMTRSYHAFYRRHMIRSPYNHKKRPILINNWEATYFDFDTDKLLDIAREAKKDGIEMLVMDDGWFGKRNKDDSSLGDWVVNEEKIKGGLKNLVDKVNEIGLEFGIWFEPEMISPDSDLYREHPEWAIQIPGREATEIRCQYVLDLSRPEVQDYAYECVAKILRSANIKYVKWDMNRQLSDLGSTYLDKDSQQELFHRYVLGMYAMQERLIQEFPDLLLENCSGGGARFDPGMLYYSPQIWCSDDTDAIERLEIQEGTALIYPLCSMGAHVSVCPNHTVGRVTPFTTRGHVALAGTFGYELDITKLPEEERKLIPEQTAMYHKYHELIREGEYYRILSSRENHRSDCWAVASEDKSEVLVTYVQVLAQANMPSRKVRLRGFDPAKKYRLEGTDEVYSGEMLMNAGFRMKDFWGDFVSRLYHFVAVD
;
A
#
# COMPACT_ATOMS: atom_id res chain seq x y z
N GLU A 1 17.71 -14.58 15.93
CA GLU A 1 17.71 -15.01 17.34
C GLU A 1 16.51 -14.40 18.04
N ILE A 2 15.69 -15.22 18.70
CA ILE A 2 14.49 -14.74 19.41
C ILE A 2 14.85 -14.68 20.90
N LEU A 3 14.85 -13.48 21.48
CA LEU A 3 14.99 -13.26 22.91
C LEU A 3 13.61 -13.05 23.53
N ARG A 4 13.28 -13.85 24.55
CA ARG A 4 12.05 -13.68 25.36
C ARG A 4 12.41 -13.15 26.73
N CYS A 5 11.77 -12.08 27.14
CA CYS A 5 11.90 -11.52 28.47
C CYS A 5 10.54 -11.64 29.20
N LEU A 6 10.52 -12.32 30.34
CA LEU A 6 9.36 -12.52 31.20
C LEU A 6 9.32 -11.46 32.30
N VAL A 7 8.19 -10.73 32.42
CA VAL A 7 7.86 -9.93 33.59
C VAL A 7 6.49 -10.40 34.07
N GLY A 8 6.41 -11.05 35.20
CA GLY A 8 5.17 -11.62 35.72
C GLY A 8 4.81 -11.06 37.11
N SER A 9 3.49 -11.01 37.38
CA SER A 9 2.90 -10.99 38.70
C SER A 9 2.14 -12.31 38.90
N GLU A 10 1.73 -12.64 40.12
CA GLU A 10 1.03 -13.91 40.44
C GLU A 10 -0.28 -14.15 39.65
N MET A 11 -0.79 -13.15 38.91
CA MET A 11 -2.05 -13.24 38.16
C MET A 11 -1.93 -12.93 36.67
N CYS A 12 -0.80 -12.42 36.18
CA CYS A 12 -0.61 -12.06 34.77
C CYS A 12 0.84 -12.24 34.34
N ILE A 13 1.05 -12.94 33.23
CA ILE A 13 2.35 -13.04 32.57
C ILE A 13 2.36 -12.12 31.36
N ARG A 14 3.38 -11.27 31.26
CA ARG A 14 3.67 -10.47 30.09
C ARG A 14 4.98 -10.90 29.46
N ASP A 15 4.89 -11.44 28.27
CA ASP A 15 6.06 -11.79 27.46
C ASP A 15 6.37 -10.66 26.46
N SER A 16 7.64 -10.32 26.31
CA SER A 16 8.12 -9.49 25.20
C SER A 16 9.02 -10.34 24.31
N SER A 17 8.67 -10.46 23.05
CA SER A 17 9.44 -11.18 22.05
C SER A 17 10.19 -10.22 21.16
N TYR A 18 11.49 -10.45 20.96
CA TYR A 18 12.34 -9.72 20.04
C TYR A 18 12.88 -10.66 18.98
N SER A 19 12.79 -10.27 17.71
CA SER A 19 13.44 -10.96 16.60
C SER A 19 14.45 -10.03 15.96
N VAL A 20 15.67 -10.51 15.72
CA VAL A 20 16.76 -9.70 15.15
C VAL A 20 17.14 -10.23 13.77
N PHE A 21 17.03 -9.35 12.78
CA PHE A 21 17.33 -9.61 11.37
C PHE A 21 18.59 -8.84 11.00
N THR A 22 19.75 -9.45 11.22
CA THR A 22 21.05 -8.78 11.10
C THR A 22 21.40 -8.33 9.70
N LYS A 23 20.95 -9.07 8.67
CA LYS A 23 21.20 -8.73 7.25
C LYS A 23 20.44 -7.48 6.83
N GLU A 24 19.21 -7.34 7.29
CA GLU A 24 18.31 -6.23 6.97
C GLU A 24 18.51 -5.04 7.92
N ASN A 25 19.23 -5.25 9.04
CA ASN A 25 19.38 -4.26 10.11
C ASN A 25 18.02 -3.88 10.74
N VAL A 26 17.23 -4.91 11.07
CA VAL A 26 15.87 -4.77 11.60
C VAL A 26 15.73 -5.53 12.92
N ILE A 27 15.00 -4.95 13.85
CA ILE A 27 14.51 -5.61 15.06
C ILE A 27 13.00 -5.55 15.06
N THR A 28 12.33 -6.67 15.30
CA THR A 28 10.89 -6.65 15.55
C THR A 28 10.60 -6.91 17.01
N ARG A 29 9.48 -6.35 17.50
CA ARG A 29 9.04 -6.52 18.88
C ARG A 29 7.54 -6.71 18.95
N SER A 30 7.12 -7.71 19.74
CA SER A 30 5.71 -7.91 20.10
C SER A 30 5.56 -8.18 21.60
N VAL A 31 4.33 -8.02 22.09
CA VAL A 31 3.97 -8.24 23.49
C VAL A 31 2.80 -9.20 23.55
N ARG A 32 2.90 -10.21 24.42
CA ARG A 32 1.82 -11.13 24.74
C ARG A 32 1.47 -11.01 26.21
N VAL A 33 0.18 -10.95 26.51
CA VAL A 33 -0.35 -10.94 27.87
C VAL A 33 -1.19 -12.21 28.06
N LYS A 34 -0.89 -12.99 29.11
CA LYS A 34 -1.66 -14.17 29.49
C LYS A 34 -2.27 -13.95 30.86
N ASN A 35 -3.55 -14.25 31.01
CA ASN A 35 -4.23 -14.23 32.28
C ASN A 35 -4.18 -15.61 32.94
N GLU A 36 -3.33 -15.78 33.93
CA GLU A 36 -3.22 -17.03 34.73
C GLU A 36 -4.03 -16.96 36.04
N GLY A 37 -4.75 -15.87 36.29
CA GLY A 37 -5.65 -15.71 37.41
C GLY A 37 -7.00 -16.41 37.20
N SER A 38 -7.87 -16.30 38.19
CA SER A 38 -9.22 -16.86 38.17
C SER A 38 -10.29 -15.86 37.69
N GLU A 39 -9.96 -14.57 37.66
CA GLU A 39 -10.87 -13.48 37.29
C GLU A 39 -10.46 -12.88 35.93
N ALA A 40 -11.42 -12.29 35.20
CA ALA A 40 -11.14 -11.56 33.98
C ALA A 40 -10.34 -10.29 34.26
N LEU A 41 -9.39 -9.98 33.38
CA LEU A 41 -8.59 -8.77 33.40
C LEU A 41 -9.00 -7.87 32.23
N LYS A 42 -9.02 -6.56 32.45
CA LYS A 42 -9.23 -5.57 31.40
C LYS A 42 -7.89 -5.02 30.93
N VAL A 43 -7.59 -5.19 29.63
CA VAL A 43 -6.44 -4.59 28.97
C VAL A 43 -6.93 -3.32 28.29
N GLU A 44 -6.76 -2.19 28.96
CA GLU A 44 -7.20 -0.86 28.46
C GLU A 44 -6.15 -0.18 27.60
N LYS A 45 -4.88 -0.61 27.71
CA LYS A 45 -3.76 -0.02 27.00
C LYS A 45 -2.63 -1.03 26.82
N ILE A 46 -2.13 -1.17 25.60
CA ILE A 46 -1.00 -2.01 25.31
C ILE A 46 -0.14 -1.39 24.19
N TYR A 47 1.13 -1.14 24.49
CA TYR A 47 2.12 -0.73 23.49
C TYR A 47 3.03 -1.91 23.14
N SER A 48 3.18 -2.15 21.84
CA SER A 48 4.03 -3.22 21.32
C SER A 48 5.50 -2.87 21.37
N ALA A 49 5.85 -1.59 21.30
CA ALA A 49 7.21 -1.09 21.46
C ALA A 49 7.26 0.17 22.33
N CYS A 50 8.37 0.31 23.04
CA CYS A 50 8.73 1.50 23.81
C CYS A 50 10.26 1.66 23.76
N LEU A 51 10.73 2.84 23.40
CA LEU A 51 12.15 3.18 23.33
C LEU A 51 12.37 4.51 24.03
N ASP A 52 13.27 4.53 25.03
CA ASP A 52 13.69 5.71 25.74
C ASP A 52 15.10 6.10 25.31
N MET A 53 15.33 7.38 25.04
CA MET A 53 16.60 7.93 24.55
C MET A 53 16.88 9.26 25.20
N ASP A 54 18.16 9.63 25.28
CA ASP A 54 18.56 11.01 25.54
C ASP A 54 18.11 11.89 24.36
N ASN A 55 17.79 13.15 24.63
CA ASN A 55 17.37 14.07 23.59
C ASN A 55 18.57 14.65 22.85
N GLU A 56 18.62 14.38 21.55
CA GLU A 56 19.60 14.91 20.59
C GLU A 56 19.00 16.01 19.70
N ASP A 57 18.04 16.78 20.23
CA ASP A 57 17.26 17.76 19.47
C ASP A 57 16.55 17.16 18.23
N PHE A 58 16.05 15.93 18.39
CA PHE A 58 15.39 15.21 17.33
C PHE A 58 14.26 15.98 16.65
N GLU A 59 14.05 15.65 15.38
CA GLU A 59 12.85 15.97 14.62
C GLU A 59 12.01 14.70 14.48
N MET A 60 10.68 14.84 14.55
CA MET A 60 9.74 13.77 14.26
C MET A 60 9.42 13.76 12.77
N LEU A 61 9.59 12.60 12.14
CA LEU A 61 9.17 12.34 10.77
C LEU A 61 8.00 11.38 10.78
N SER A 62 6.93 11.72 10.04
CA SER A 62 5.71 10.93 9.93
C SER A 62 5.13 11.07 8.52
N LEU A 63 4.13 10.23 8.21
CA LEU A 63 3.40 10.26 6.96
C LEU A 63 1.93 10.58 7.25
N HIS A 64 1.38 11.55 6.53
CA HIS A 64 0.01 12.00 6.68
C HIS A 64 -0.62 12.28 5.31
N GLY A 65 -1.92 12.51 5.27
CA GLY A 65 -2.59 12.86 4.03
C GLY A 65 -4.11 12.87 4.09
N SER A 66 -4.68 12.51 2.97
CA SER A 66 -6.12 12.33 2.78
C SER A 66 -6.35 11.39 1.60
N TRP A 67 -7.58 11.05 1.31
CA TRP A 67 -7.94 10.41 0.05
C TRP A 67 -7.38 11.22 -1.14
N GLY A 68 -6.68 10.55 -2.05
CA GLY A 68 -6.02 11.16 -3.21
C GLY A 68 -4.73 11.93 -2.90
N ARG A 69 -4.27 11.97 -1.65
CA ARG A 69 -3.01 12.59 -1.20
C ARG A 69 -2.41 11.83 -0.03
N GLU A 70 -2.26 10.53 -0.21
CA GLU A 70 -1.82 9.62 0.84
C GLU A 70 -0.31 9.72 1.08
N ARG A 71 0.10 9.53 2.32
CA ARG A 71 1.50 9.35 2.78
C ARG A 71 2.46 10.50 2.43
N HIS A 72 2.00 11.74 2.44
CA HIS A 72 2.88 12.90 2.35
C HIS A 72 3.83 12.96 3.55
N ILE A 73 5.11 13.20 3.29
CA ILE A 73 6.13 13.26 4.33
C ILE A 73 6.00 14.56 5.11
N GLN A 74 5.90 14.45 6.44
CA GLN A 74 5.96 15.56 7.38
C GLN A 74 7.14 15.37 8.32
N GLN A 75 7.93 16.44 8.52
CA GLN A 75 9.07 16.46 9.44
C GLN A 75 9.07 17.78 10.22
N GLY A 76 9.34 17.71 11.53
CA GLY A 76 9.39 18.89 12.36
C GLY A 76 10.04 18.66 13.72
N ALA A 77 10.59 19.72 14.32
CA ALA A 77 11.26 19.67 15.61
C ALA A 77 10.32 19.22 16.74
N LEU A 78 10.85 18.43 17.67
CA LEU A 78 10.12 18.01 18.86
C LEU A 78 9.87 19.19 19.81
N ARG A 79 8.64 19.28 20.30
CA ARG A 79 8.23 20.17 21.38
C ARG A 79 8.12 19.40 22.68
N TYR A 80 8.18 20.08 23.82
CA TYR A 80 7.87 19.47 25.11
C TYR A 80 6.45 18.89 25.13
N GLY A 81 6.30 17.75 25.74
CA GLY A 81 5.05 16.99 25.78
C GLY A 81 4.95 15.99 24.63
N LYS A 82 3.72 15.60 24.33
CA LYS A 82 3.41 14.50 23.40
C LYS A 82 3.09 15.03 22.00
N GLN A 83 3.69 14.38 21.00
CA GLN A 83 3.34 14.51 19.60
C GLN A 83 3.01 13.10 19.12
N LEU A 84 1.99 12.95 18.31
CA LEU A 84 1.49 11.62 17.93
C LEU A 84 0.92 11.60 16.52
N VAL A 85 0.91 10.41 15.96
CA VAL A 85 0.10 9.98 14.82
C VAL A 85 -0.82 8.87 15.29
N SER A 86 -2.08 8.87 14.86
CA SER A 86 -3.05 7.88 15.33
C SER A 86 -4.22 7.68 14.37
N SER A 87 -4.86 6.54 14.48
CA SER A 87 -6.18 6.31 13.87
C SER A 87 -7.16 5.82 14.93
N GLY A 88 -8.39 6.32 14.88
CA GLY A 88 -9.57 5.84 15.61
C GLY A 88 -10.70 5.45 14.66
N LYS A 89 -10.36 5.09 13.40
CA LYS A 89 -11.33 4.89 12.31
C LYS A 89 -11.58 3.42 11.96
N GLY A 90 -11.09 2.51 12.78
CA GLY A 90 -11.17 1.07 12.53
C GLY A 90 -10.19 0.57 11.47
N GLU A 91 -9.40 1.47 10.90
CA GLU A 91 -8.37 1.20 9.88
C GLU A 91 -7.12 2.05 10.11
N SER A 92 -6.01 1.76 9.42
CA SER A 92 -4.79 2.56 9.48
C SER A 92 -4.95 3.97 8.90
N SER A 93 -5.86 4.18 7.96
CA SER A 93 -6.40 5.44 7.42
C SER A 93 -5.54 6.24 6.44
N HIS A 94 -6.21 7.07 5.62
CA HIS A 94 -5.53 8.01 4.71
C HIS A 94 -4.85 9.17 5.45
N GLN A 95 -5.38 9.56 6.63
CA GLN A 95 -4.97 10.79 7.30
C GLN A 95 -3.62 10.66 7.99
N GLU A 96 -3.37 9.54 8.61
CA GLU A 96 -2.11 9.26 9.31
C GLU A 96 -1.69 7.81 9.10
N HIS A 97 -0.39 7.59 9.09
CA HIS A 97 0.20 6.30 8.78
C HIS A 97 0.82 5.67 10.04
N PRO A 98 0.76 4.35 10.21
CA PRO A 98 1.30 3.67 11.40
C PRO A 98 2.84 3.61 11.41
N PHE A 99 3.47 4.77 11.14
CA PHE A 99 4.91 4.95 11.06
C PHE A 99 5.34 6.24 11.75
N VAL A 100 6.40 6.15 12.54
CA VAL A 100 7.07 7.30 13.17
C VAL A 100 8.58 7.08 13.11
N ALA A 101 9.33 8.12 12.77
CA ALA A 101 10.77 8.13 12.95
C ALA A 101 11.24 9.37 13.71
N LEU A 102 12.28 9.21 14.51
CA LEU A 102 13.09 10.29 15.06
C LEU A 102 14.34 10.41 14.21
N VAL A 103 14.64 11.62 13.80
CA VAL A 103 15.84 11.93 13.01
C VAL A 103 16.64 13.04 13.66
N THR A 104 17.96 12.96 13.59
CA THR A 104 18.84 14.06 14.04
C THR A 104 18.70 15.26 13.10
N PRO A 105 18.91 16.51 13.60
CA PRO A 105 18.80 17.70 12.76
C PRO A 105 19.70 17.65 11.52
N GLY A 106 19.13 18.00 10.37
CA GLY A 106 19.84 17.98 9.10
C GLY A 106 20.04 16.59 8.48
N THR A 107 19.32 15.58 8.97
CA THR A 107 19.26 14.25 8.32
C THR A 107 18.74 14.37 6.91
N ASP A 108 19.45 13.74 5.97
CA ASP A 108 19.08 13.63 4.57
C ASP A 108 19.05 12.15 4.12
N GLN A 109 19.04 11.89 2.84
CA GLN A 109 19.02 10.52 2.30
C GLN A 109 20.29 9.71 2.60
N GLU A 110 21.41 10.35 2.93
CA GLU A 110 22.74 9.74 3.07
C GLU A 110 23.40 9.99 4.43
N ARG A 111 22.89 10.90 5.24
CA ARG A 111 23.52 11.33 6.50
C ARG A 111 22.48 11.55 7.57
N GLY A 112 22.94 11.43 8.81
CA GLY A 112 22.14 11.61 10.02
C GLY A 112 21.67 10.29 10.61
N GLU A 113 21.27 10.33 11.86
CA GLU A 113 20.75 9.17 12.57
C GLU A 113 19.23 9.13 12.47
N VAL A 114 18.69 7.93 12.30
CA VAL A 114 17.26 7.65 12.16
C VAL A 114 16.89 6.49 13.09
N TYR A 115 15.88 6.70 13.92
CA TYR A 115 15.25 5.69 14.77
C TYR A 115 13.79 5.56 14.35
N ALA A 116 13.42 4.47 13.69
CA ALA A 116 12.11 4.33 13.09
C ALA A 116 11.32 3.16 13.67
N MET A 117 10.01 3.35 13.79
CA MET A 117 9.03 2.32 14.17
C MET A 117 7.91 2.27 13.15
N HIS A 118 7.54 1.05 12.75
CA HIS A 118 6.43 0.78 11.85
C HIS A 118 5.56 -0.35 12.39
N PHE A 119 4.24 -0.14 12.47
CA PHE A 119 3.31 -1.05 13.12
C PHE A 119 2.68 -2.03 12.15
N VAL A 120 2.80 -3.33 12.44
CA VAL A 120 2.21 -4.40 11.60
C VAL A 120 0.76 -4.60 12.01
N TYR A 121 -0.08 -3.65 11.61
CA TYR A 121 -1.49 -3.66 11.97
C TYR A 121 -2.30 -2.77 11.04
N SER A 122 -3.53 -3.21 10.71
CA SER A 122 -4.42 -2.50 9.77
C SER A 122 -5.60 -1.81 10.45
N GLY A 123 -5.60 -1.73 11.79
CA GLY A 123 -6.65 -1.11 12.59
C GLY A 123 -6.20 0.15 13.33
N ASN A 124 -6.93 0.50 14.38
CA ASN A 124 -6.66 1.66 15.20
C ASN A 124 -5.28 1.58 15.87
N PHE A 125 -4.43 2.53 15.58
CA PHE A 125 -3.05 2.58 16.08
C PHE A 125 -2.72 3.92 16.74
N ILE A 126 -1.65 3.93 17.51
CA ILE A 126 -0.99 5.14 18.00
C ILE A 126 0.53 4.97 17.90
N GLY A 127 1.20 5.95 17.28
CA GLY A 127 2.62 6.20 17.37
C GLY A 127 2.84 7.52 18.09
N GLN A 128 3.52 7.52 19.23
CA GLN A 128 3.67 8.71 20.08
C GLN A 128 5.14 8.95 20.38
N VAL A 129 5.55 10.21 20.31
CA VAL A 129 6.85 10.71 20.78
C VAL A 129 6.60 11.72 21.89
N GLU A 130 7.27 11.57 23.01
CA GLU A 130 7.17 12.47 24.16
C GLU A 130 8.57 12.98 24.54
N ARG A 131 8.77 14.30 24.46
CA ARG A 131 9.91 14.97 25.07
C ARG A 131 9.53 15.38 26.49
N CYS A 132 10.19 14.80 27.49
CA CYS A 132 9.89 15.07 28.89
C CYS A 132 10.73 16.23 29.46
N GLN A 133 10.40 16.68 30.68
CA GLN A 133 11.08 17.77 31.35
C GLN A 133 12.54 17.49 31.76
N PHE A 134 12.99 16.24 31.63
CA PHE A 134 14.36 15.83 31.93
C PHE A 134 15.22 15.68 30.67
N ASP A 135 14.79 16.26 29.57
CA ASP A 135 15.44 16.18 28.25
C ASP A 135 15.65 14.73 27.74
N THR A 136 14.76 13.84 28.11
CA THR A 136 14.67 12.50 27.51
C THR A 136 13.50 12.42 26.55
N VAL A 137 13.63 11.56 25.56
CA VAL A 137 12.61 11.31 24.53
C VAL A 137 12.14 9.87 24.63
N ARG A 138 10.82 9.68 24.72
CA ARG A 138 10.17 8.37 24.68
C ARG A 138 9.39 8.21 23.40
N MET A 139 9.69 7.17 22.63
CA MET A 139 8.90 6.74 21.48
C MET A 139 8.12 5.47 21.82
N VAL A 140 6.82 5.45 21.56
CA VAL A 140 5.96 4.26 21.76
C VAL A 140 5.10 4.01 20.53
N MET A 141 4.75 2.75 20.30
CA MET A 141 3.83 2.35 19.23
C MET A 141 3.00 1.14 19.64
N GLY A 142 1.71 1.16 19.31
CA GLY A 142 0.78 0.08 19.62
C GLY A 142 -0.65 0.36 19.19
N ILE A 143 -1.59 -0.42 19.71
CA ILE A 143 -3.03 -0.21 19.50
C ILE A 143 -3.42 1.12 20.17
N ASN A 144 -4.23 1.92 19.47
CA ASN A 144 -4.80 3.14 20.05
C ASN A 144 -5.70 2.77 21.24
N GLN A 145 -5.37 3.36 22.40
CA GLN A 145 -6.13 3.10 23.63
C GLN A 145 -7.52 3.78 23.67
N GLU A 146 -7.77 4.73 22.76
CA GLU A 146 -9.07 5.35 22.64
C GLU A 146 -10.08 4.31 22.13
N GLU A 147 -11.17 4.14 22.84
CA GLU A 147 -12.23 3.17 22.52
C GLU A 147 -11.75 1.70 22.47
N PHE A 148 -10.61 1.38 23.11
CA PHE A 148 -10.09 0.02 23.23
C PHE A 148 -10.12 -0.47 24.67
N CYS A 149 -10.75 -1.62 24.89
CA CYS A 149 -10.67 -2.37 26.12
C CYS A 149 -10.88 -3.85 25.79
N TRP A 150 -9.87 -4.67 26.04
CA TRP A 150 -9.96 -6.11 25.83
C TRP A 150 -10.24 -6.84 27.14
N ASN A 151 -11.32 -7.59 27.18
CA ASN A 151 -11.72 -8.39 28.34
C ASN A 151 -11.02 -9.76 28.30
N LEU A 152 -9.85 -9.85 28.91
CA LEU A 152 -9.01 -11.04 28.93
C LEU A 152 -9.49 -12.01 30.01
N LYS A 153 -10.24 -13.04 29.63
CA LYS A 153 -10.79 -14.04 30.55
C LYS A 153 -9.69 -14.88 31.20
N ALA A 154 -10.03 -15.56 32.30
CA ALA A 154 -9.12 -16.49 32.96
C ALA A 154 -8.65 -17.59 31.97
N GLY A 155 -7.36 -17.76 31.85
CA GLY A 155 -6.70 -18.71 30.93
C GLY A 155 -6.48 -18.19 29.52
N ASP A 156 -7.07 -17.05 29.12
CA ASP A 156 -6.92 -16.48 27.78
C ASP A 156 -5.60 -15.72 27.62
N GLU A 157 -5.22 -15.54 26.35
CA GLU A 157 -4.05 -14.76 25.94
C GLU A 157 -4.46 -13.62 24.98
N PHE A 158 -3.76 -12.49 25.09
CA PHE A 158 -3.84 -11.39 24.13
C PHE A 158 -2.47 -11.17 23.49
N GLN A 159 -2.40 -11.27 22.16
CA GLN A 159 -1.21 -10.99 21.39
C GLN A 159 -1.33 -9.59 20.77
N ALA A 160 -0.50 -8.66 21.21
CA ALA A 160 -0.40 -7.34 20.56
C ALA A 160 0.27 -7.47 19.18
N PRO A 161 -0.16 -6.66 18.19
CA PRO A 161 0.51 -6.61 16.90
C PRO A 161 2.00 -6.23 17.01
N GLU A 162 2.80 -6.63 16.04
CA GLU A 162 4.25 -6.47 16.04
C GLU A 162 4.68 -5.07 15.56
N VAL A 163 5.79 -4.55 16.09
CA VAL A 163 6.46 -3.34 15.61
C VAL A 163 7.77 -3.72 14.94
N VAL A 164 8.00 -3.19 13.74
CA VAL A 164 9.27 -3.29 13.01
C VAL A 164 10.09 -2.04 13.29
N MET A 165 11.28 -2.21 13.86
CA MET A 165 12.18 -1.13 14.25
C MET A 165 13.45 -1.14 13.41
N VAL A 166 13.86 0.05 12.95
CA VAL A 166 15.08 0.25 12.17
C VAL A 166 15.88 1.38 12.78
N TYR A 167 17.19 1.16 12.95
CA TYR A 167 18.16 2.21 13.19
C TYR A 167 19.05 2.42 11.95
N SER A 168 19.35 3.65 11.63
CA SER A 168 20.30 4.01 10.57
C SER A 168 21.19 5.17 11.04
N ALA A 169 22.50 5.05 10.86
CA ALA A 169 23.45 6.16 10.98
C ALA A 169 23.83 6.77 9.61
N GLU A 170 23.20 6.26 8.52
CA GLU A 170 23.47 6.62 7.13
C GLU A 170 22.24 7.26 6.48
N GLY A 171 21.47 8.03 7.23
CA GLY A 171 20.31 8.77 6.78
C GLY A 171 19.08 7.93 6.43
N LEU A 172 18.09 8.59 5.81
CA LEU A 172 16.81 8.01 5.45
C LEU A 172 16.93 6.90 4.40
N GLY A 173 17.85 7.05 3.44
CA GLY A 173 17.99 6.06 2.35
C GLY A 173 18.39 4.67 2.86
N LYS A 174 19.22 4.58 3.89
CA LYS A 174 19.58 3.29 4.51
C LYS A 174 18.39 2.71 5.29
N MET A 175 17.65 3.52 6.05
CA MET A 175 16.40 3.11 6.70
C MET A 175 15.42 2.54 5.66
N THR A 176 15.18 3.26 4.57
CA THR A 176 14.32 2.84 3.46
C THR A 176 14.71 1.47 2.92
N ARG A 177 15.99 1.27 2.56
CA ARG A 177 16.47 -0.01 2.02
C ARG A 177 16.39 -1.15 3.04
N SER A 178 16.55 -0.88 4.35
CA SER A 178 16.35 -1.85 5.42
C SER A 178 14.89 -2.33 5.47
N TYR A 179 13.92 -1.41 5.46
CA TYR A 179 12.50 -1.77 5.42
C TYR A 179 12.14 -2.54 4.14
N HIS A 180 12.59 -2.06 2.96
CA HIS A 180 12.32 -2.74 1.68
C HIS A 180 12.83 -4.18 1.67
N ALA A 181 14.08 -4.40 2.12
CA ALA A 181 14.67 -5.73 2.19
C ALA A 181 13.91 -6.64 3.17
N PHE A 182 13.54 -6.09 4.34
CA PHE A 182 12.80 -6.83 5.36
C PHE A 182 11.41 -7.26 4.84
N TYR A 183 10.64 -6.33 4.24
CA TYR A 183 9.31 -6.66 3.75
C TYR A 183 9.34 -7.67 2.61
N ARG A 184 10.24 -7.53 1.64
CA ARG A 184 10.40 -8.51 0.57
C ARG A 184 10.79 -9.89 1.09
N ARG A 185 11.72 -9.98 2.03
CA ARG A 185 12.30 -11.27 2.46
C ARG A 185 11.50 -11.98 3.55
N HIS A 186 10.78 -11.23 4.39
CA HIS A 186 10.20 -11.77 5.62
C HIS A 186 8.69 -11.52 5.79
N MET A 187 8.10 -10.58 5.07
CA MET A 187 6.71 -10.20 5.25
C MET A 187 5.80 -10.68 4.11
N ILE A 188 6.14 -10.37 2.88
CA ILE A 188 5.31 -10.68 1.71
C ILE A 188 5.41 -12.19 1.42
N ARG A 189 4.34 -12.94 1.72
CA ARG A 189 4.29 -14.41 1.58
C ARG A 189 3.88 -14.90 0.19
N SER A 190 3.27 -14.04 -0.59
CA SER A 190 2.75 -14.41 -1.92
C SER A 190 3.86 -14.88 -2.85
N PRO A 191 3.63 -15.93 -3.69
CA PRO A 191 4.58 -16.33 -4.72
C PRO A 191 4.90 -15.22 -5.72
N TYR A 192 4.02 -14.24 -5.86
CA TYR A 192 4.26 -13.04 -6.68
C TYR A 192 5.38 -12.13 -6.13
N ASN A 193 5.81 -12.32 -4.90
CA ASN A 193 7.02 -11.66 -4.41
C ASN A 193 8.26 -11.97 -5.28
N HIS A 194 8.27 -13.14 -5.94
CA HIS A 194 9.37 -13.62 -6.80
C HIS A 194 8.95 -13.83 -8.26
N LYS A 195 7.71 -13.50 -8.62
CA LYS A 195 7.19 -13.62 -10.00
C LYS A 195 6.90 -12.24 -10.58
N LYS A 196 7.01 -12.12 -11.91
CA LYS A 196 6.53 -10.93 -12.64
C LYS A 196 5.04 -10.75 -12.39
N ARG A 197 4.59 -9.51 -12.14
CA ARG A 197 3.17 -9.14 -12.17
C ARG A 197 2.72 -9.07 -13.65
N PRO A 198 1.52 -9.54 -13.98
CA PRO A 198 0.97 -9.28 -15.31
C PRO A 198 0.71 -7.78 -15.49
N ILE A 199 0.94 -7.27 -16.70
CA ILE A 199 0.49 -5.92 -17.07
C ILE A 199 -1.02 -5.98 -17.17
N LEU A 200 -1.72 -5.31 -16.27
CA LEU A 200 -3.19 -5.32 -16.26
C LEU A 200 -3.79 -4.06 -16.87
N ILE A 201 -5.04 -4.17 -17.31
CA ILE A 201 -5.92 -3.04 -17.58
C ILE A 201 -7.18 -3.21 -16.73
N ASN A 202 -7.50 -2.18 -15.93
CA ASN A 202 -8.70 -2.12 -15.12
C ASN A 202 -9.75 -1.25 -15.84
N ASN A 203 -11.02 -1.66 -15.82
CA ASN A 203 -12.07 -0.92 -16.51
C ASN A 203 -12.72 0.20 -15.69
N TRP A 204 -12.33 0.43 -14.43
CA TRP A 204 -13.02 1.41 -13.59
C TRP A 204 -13.05 2.80 -14.23
N GLU A 205 -11.91 3.43 -14.45
CA GLU A 205 -11.86 4.75 -15.09
C GLU A 205 -12.26 4.74 -16.57
N ALA A 206 -12.29 3.55 -17.20
CA ALA A 206 -12.73 3.40 -18.57
C ALA A 206 -14.26 3.51 -18.73
N THR A 207 -15.01 2.96 -17.77
CA THR A 207 -16.44 2.71 -17.96
C THR A 207 -17.30 3.02 -16.74
N TYR A 208 -16.69 3.09 -15.55
CA TYR A 208 -17.41 3.07 -14.28
C TYR A 208 -18.45 1.94 -14.27
N PHE A 209 -19.70 2.22 -13.92
CA PHE A 209 -20.79 1.23 -13.92
C PHE A 209 -21.38 0.93 -15.30
N ASP A 210 -21.03 1.71 -16.35
CA ASP A 210 -21.57 1.56 -17.71
C ASP A 210 -20.74 0.60 -18.55
N PHE A 211 -20.85 -0.70 -18.27
CA PHE A 211 -20.22 -1.76 -19.04
C PHE A 211 -21.12 -3.00 -19.18
N ASP A 212 -20.83 -3.78 -20.20
CA ASP A 212 -21.37 -5.11 -20.42
C ASP A 212 -20.29 -6.06 -20.99
N THR A 213 -20.68 -7.29 -21.26
CA THR A 213 -19.78 -8.31 -21.82
C THR A 213 -19.10 -7.84 -23.11
N ASP A 214 -19.83 -7.19 -24.03
CA ASP A 214 -19.30 -6.81 -25.34
C ASP A 214 -18.25 -5.72 -25.20
N LYS A 215 -18.51 -4.71 -24.36
CA LYS A 215 -17.59 -3.61 -24.07
C LYS A 215 -16.29 -4.09 -23.41
N LEU A 216 -16.39 -5.01 -22.44
CA LEU A 216 -15.22 -5.61 -21.81
C LEU A 216 -14.39 -6.44 -22.79
N LEU A 217 -15.03 -7.19 -23.70
CA LEU A 217 -14.34 -7.96 -24.73
C LEU A 217 -13.68 -7.06 -25.77
N ASP A 218 -14.25 -5.90 -26.09
CA ASP A 218 -13.62 -4.92 -26.98
C ASP A 218 -12.35 -4.34 -26.34
N ILE A 219 -12.42 -3.95 -25.06
CA ILE A 219 -11.22 -3.52 -24.29
C ILE A 219 -10.17 -4.64 -24.28
N ALA A 220 -10.57 -5.90 -24.01
CA ALA A 220 -9.67 -7.04 -23.97
C ALA A 220 -8.95 -7.29 -25.31
N ARG A 221 -9.68 -7.21 -26.44
CA ARG A 221 -9.08 -7.39 -27.78
C ARG A 221 -8.07 -6.34 -28.12
N GLU A 222 -8.37 -5.07 -27.78
CA GLU A 222 -7.45 -3.96 -28.01
C GLU A 222 -6.22 -4.03 -27.07
N ALA A 223 -6.44 -4.32 -25.81
CA ALA A 223 -5.38 -4.51 -24.81
C ALA A 223 -4.38 -5.61 -25.21
N LYS A 224 -4.90 -6.74 -25.71
CA LYS A 224 -4.06 -7.86 -26.18
C LYS A 224 -3.14 -7.48 -27.33
N LYS A 225 -3.61 -6.67 -28.29
CA LYS A 225 -2.79 -6.20 -29.42
C LYS A 225 -1.58 -5.39 -28.98
N ASP A 226 -1.74 -4.65 -27.87
CA ASP A 226 -0.75 -3.72 -27.36
C ASP A 226 0.15 -4.34 -26.25
N GLY A 227 0.03 -5.66 -26.02
CA GLY A 227 0.91 -6.41 -25.10
C GLY A 227 0.45 -6.41 -23.63
N ILE A 228 -0.76 -5.97 -23.33
CA ILE A 228 -1.36 -6.10 -22.00
C ILE A 228 -1.72 -7.59 -21.77
N GLU A 229 -1.64 -8.04 -20.52
CA GLU A 229 -1.67 -9.46 -20.17
C GLU A 229 -2.91 -9.87 -19.38
N MET A 230 -3.60 -8.92 -18.71
CA MET A 230 -4.75 -9.18 -17.85
C MET A 230 -5.82 -8.11 -18.00
N LEU A 231 -7.11 -8.53 -18.04
CA LEU A 231 -8.27 -7.65 -17.87
C LEU A 231 -8.79 -7.79 -16.45
N VAL A 232 -8.95 -6.68 -15.74
CA VAL A 232 -9.60 -6.63 -14.43
C VAL A 232 -10.98 -5.99 -14.56
N MET A 233 -12.03 -6.73 -14.18
CA MET A 233 -13.39 -6.24 -14.09
C MET A 233 -13.62 -5.66 -12.69
N ASP A 234 -13.77 -4.35 -12.62
CA ASP A 234 -13.98 -3.58 -11.38
C ASP A 234 -15.45 -3.55 -10.95
N ASP A 235 -15.86 -2.66 -10.05
CA ASP A 235 -17.19 -2.57 -9.44
C ASP A 235 -18.33 -2.51 -10.47
N GLY A 236 -19.47 -3.12 -10.15
CA GLY A 236 -20.70 -3.05 -10.95
C GLY A 236 -21.09 -4.33 -11.69
N TRP A 237 -20.43 -5.46 -11.47
CA TRP A 237 -20.69 -6.74 -12.14
C TRP A 237 -21.78 -7.60 -11.48
N PHE A 238 -22.22 -7.26 -10.25
CA PHE A 238 -23.10 -8.07 -9.40
C PHE A 238 -24.41 -7.39 -9.04
N GLY A 239 -25.41 -8.15 -8.63
CA GLY A 239 -26.69 -7.68 -8.14
C GLY A 239 -27.37 -6.66 -9.09
N LYS A 240 -27.87 -5.57 -8.51
CA LYS A 240 -28.41 -4.41 -9.21
C LYS A 240 -27.45 -3.21 -9.21
N ARG A 241 -26.16 -3.48 -9.06
CA ARG A 241 -25.08 -2.50 -8.90
C ARG A 241 -24.83 -1.70 -10.19
N ASN A 242 -25.71 -0.73 -10.46
CA ASN A 242 -25.58 0.24 -11.56
C ASN A 242 -25.12 1.62 -11.09
N LYS A 243 -24.97 1.77 -9.79
CA LYS A 243 -24.44 2.91 -9.03
C LYS A 243 -23.85 2.36 -7.74
N ASP A 244 -23.20 3.21 -6.96
CA ASP A 244 -22.61 2.86 -5.67
C ASP A 244 -23.60 2.80 -4.48
N ASP A 245 -24.92 2.87 -4.76
CA ASP A 245 -25.97 2.98 -3.74
C ASP A 245 -26.72 1.66 -3.43
N SER A 246 -26.30 0.52 -4.02
CA SER A 246 -27.01 -0.76 -3.83
C SER A 246 -26.12 -1.99 -3.94
N SER A 247 -26.64 -3.13 -3.51
CA SER A 247 -26.18 -4.52 -3.75
C SER A 247 -24.85 -4.94 -3.14
N LEU A 248 -24.12 -4.10 -2.39
CA LEU A 248 -22.99 -4.62 -1.60
C LEU A 248 -23.51 -5.66 -0.60
N GLY A 249 -22.86 -6.81 -0.57
CA GLY A 249 -23.30 -8.01 0.13
C GLY A 249 -23.96 -9.06 -0.76
N ASP A 250 -24.58 -8.66 -1.88
CA ASP A 250 -25.25 -9.55 -2.83
C ASP A 250 -24.32 -9.96 -3.98
N TRP A 251 -23.36 -10.81 -3.72
CA TRP A 251 -22.31 -11.20 -4.66
C TRP A 251 -22.80 -12.21 -5.71
N VAL A 252 -23.88 -11.85 -6.41
CA VAL A 252 -24.49 -12.65 -7.48
C VAL A 252 -24.29 -11.95 -8.83
N VAL A 253 -23.75 -12.68 -9.80
CA VAL A 253 -23.45 -12.12 -11.14
C VAL A 253 -24.70 -11.49 -11.76
N ASN A 254 -24.58 -10.26 -12.24
CA ASN A 254 -25.63 -9.59 -13.00
C ASN A 254 -25.60 -10.09 -14.46
N GLU A 255 -26.49 -11.04 -14.78
CA GLU A 255 -26.54 -11.66 -16.13
C GLU A 255 -27.08 -10.72 -17.21
N GLU A 256 -27.72 -9.61 -16.86
CA GLU A 256 -28.13 -8.59 -17.85
C GLU A 256 -26.90 -7.87 -18.41
N LYS A 257 -25.91 -7.57 -17.54
CA LYS A 257 -24.61 -7.00 -17.93
C LYS A 257 -23.65 -8.07 -18.44
N ILE A 258 -23.50 -9.16 -17.69
CA ILE A 258 -22.54 -10.24 -17.99
C ILE A 258 -23.30 -11.37 -18.69
N LYS A 259 -23.61 -11.13 -19.96
CA LYS A 259 -24.41 -12.04 -20.79
C LYS A 259 -23.80 -13.44 -20.89
N GLY A 260 -24.57 -14.43 -20.49
CA GLY A 260 -24.15 -15.84 -20.46
C GLY A 260 -23.32 -16.20 -19.22
N GLY A 261 -23.26 -15.31 -18.21
CA GLY A 261 -22.63 -15.52 -16.92
C GLY A 261 -21.12 -15.28 -16.91
N LEU A 262 -20.57 -15.23 -15.70
CA LEU A 262 -19.17 -14.88 -15.47
C LEU A 262 -18.19 -15.85 -16.15
N LYS A 263 -18.46 -17.15 -16.07
CA LYS A 263 -17.59 -18.16 -16.70
C LYS A 263 -17.45 -17.95 -18.20
N ASN A 264 -18.55 -17.62 -18.89
CA ASN A 264 -18.53 -17.36 -20.34
C ASN A 264 -17.67 -16.11 -20.67
N LEU A 265 -17.75 -15.05 -19.86
CA LEU A 265 -16.90 -13.87 -20.05
C LEU A 265 -15.43 -14.22 -19.84
N VAL A 266 -15.10 -14.90 -18.74
CA VAL A 266 -13.72 -15.29 -18.40
C VAL A 266 -13.12 -16.19 -19.47
N ASP A 267 -13.88 -17.22 -19.94
CA ASP A 267 -13.42 -18.11 -20.99
C ASP A 267 -13.09 -17.33 -22.28
N LYS A 268 -13.95 -16.39 -22.70
CA LYS A 268 -13.70 -15.53 -23.88
C LYS A 268 -12.48 -14.62 -23.71
N VAL A 269 -12.27 -14.06 -22.52
CA VAL A 269 -11.06 -13.25 -22.22
C VAL A 269 -9.81 -14.13 -22.29
N ASN A 270 -9.89 -15.36 -21.75
CA ASN A 270 -8.79 -16.33 -21.84
C ASN A 270 -8.54 -16.78 -23.29
N GLU A 271 -9.58 -16.96 -24.13
CA GLU A 271 -9.46 -17.27 -25.56
C GLU A 271 -8.77 -16.13 -26.35
N ILE A 272 -8.99 -14.87 -25.96
CA ILE A 272 -8.26 -13.71 -26.51
C ILE A 272 -6.77 -13.78 -26.10
N GLY A 273 -6.43 -14.50 -25.03
CA GLY A 273 -5.08 -14.69 -24.49
C GLY A 273 -4.72 -13.73 -23.37
N LEU A 274 -5.71 -13.23 -22.64
CA LEU A 274 -5.55 -12.46 -21.41
C LEU A 274 -5.91 -13.31 -20.19
N GLU A 275 -5.28 -13.05 -19.07
CA GLU A 275 -5.75 -13.45 -17.75
C GLU A 275 -6.93 -12.57 -17.32
N PHE A 276 -7.68 -13.04 -16.31
CA PHE A 276 -8.84 -12.31 -15.80
C PHE A 276 -8.72 -12.03 -14.30
N GLY A 277 -9.04 -10.81 -13.91
CA GLY A 277 -9.15 -10.35 -12.54
C GLY A 277 -10.53 -9.77 -12.22
N ILE A 278 -10.87 -9.72 -10.93
CA ILE A 278 -12.17 -9.27 -10.45
C ILE A 278 -12.04 -8.46 -9.17
N TRP A 279 -12.94 -7.50 -9.00
CA TRP A 279 -13.05 -6.63 -7.81
C TRP A 279 -14.11 -7.14 -6.84
N PHE A 280 -13.85 -6.97 -5.55
CA PHE A 280 -14.79 -7.19 -4.45
C PHE A 280 -14.63 -6.12 -3.37
N GLU A 281 -15.74 -5.81 -2.68
CA GLU A 281 -15.78 -5.05 -1.43
C GLU A 281 -16.53 -5.85 -0.36
N PRO A 282 -15.97 -6.97 0.11
CA PRO A 282 -16.72 -7.98 0.86
C PRO A 282 -16.92 -7.66 2.33
N GLU A 283 -16.38 -6.56 2.80
CA GLU A 283 -16.50 -6.05 4.16
C GLU A 283 -17.70 -5.10 4.33
N MET A 284 -18.39 -4.77 3.23
CA MET A 284 -19.45 -3.76 3.20
C MET A 284 -20.81 -4.36 2.83
N ILE A 285 -21.87 -3.66 3.22
CA ILE A 285 -23.25 -4.01 2.92
C ILE A 285 -24.04 -2.74 2.58
N SER A 286 -24.80 -2.76 1.48
CA SER A 286 -25.67 -1.65 1.12
C SER A 286 -27.00 -1.71 1.89
N PRO A 287 -27.57 -0.58 2.31
CA PRO A 287 -28.95 -0.54 2.81
C PRO A 287 -29.95 -1.15 1.82
N ASP A 288 -29.74 -0.91 0.52
CA ASP A 288 -30.48 -1.56 -0.57
C ASP A 288 -29.74 -2.79 -1.08
N SER A 289 -29.73 -3.84 -0.27
CA SER A 289 -29.26 -5.19 -0.62
C SER A 289 -30.25 -6.25 -0.07
N ASP A 290 -30.26 -7.41 -0.68
CA ASP A 290 -31.05 -8.54 -0.19
C ASP A 290 -30.46 -9.03 1.13
N LEU A 291 -29.12 -9.04 1.26
CA LEU A 291 -28.44 -9.39 2.49
C LEU A 291 -28.87 -8.50 3.68
N TYR A 292 -28.93 -7.17 3.50
CA TYR A 292 -29.33 -6.28 4.58
C TYR A 292 -30.81 -6.44 4.97
N ARG A 293 -31.69 -6.73 3.99
CA ARG A 293 -33.10 -7.04 4.25
C ARG A 293 -33.28 -8.33 5.04
N GLU A 294 -32.43 -9.33 4.84
CA GLU A 294 -32.44 -10.62 5.53
C GLU A 294 -31.72 -10.55 6.89
N HIS A 295 -30.59 -9.84 6.96
CA HIS A 295 -29.71 -9.77 8.12
C HIS A 295 -29.28 -8.34 8.48
N PRO A 296 -30.22 -7.46 8.87
CA PRO A 296 -29.86 -6.08 9.25
C PRO A 296 -28.95 -6.03 10.49
N GLU A 297 -28.97 -7.06 11.35
CA GLU A 297 -28.12 -7.20 12.53
C GLU A 297 -26.66 -7.54 12.21
N TRP A 298 -26.33 -7.84 10.96
CA TRP A 298 -24.96 -8.08 10.53
C TRP A 298 -24.17 -6.80 10.21
N ALA A 299 -24.86 -5.67 10.12
CA ALA A 299 -24.19 -4.38 10.04
C ALA A 299 -23.70 -3.93 11.42
N ILE A 300 -22.50 -3.32 11.46
CA ILE A 300 -22.01 -2.63 12.66
C ILE A 300 -22.98 -1.49 12.99
N GLN A 301 -23.53 -1.52 14.20
CA GLN A 301 -24.44 -0.48 14.70
C GLN A 301 -24.46 -0.47 16.22
N ILE A 302 -24.62 0.71 16.79
CA ILE A 302 -24.84 0.87 18.23
C ILE A 302 -26.27 0.43 18.55
N PRO A 303 -26.48 -0.54 19.45
CA PRO A 303 -27.82 -1.02 19.79
C PRO A 303 -28.76 0.12 20.15
N GLY A 304 -29.90 0.20 19.45
CA GLY A 304 -30.92 1.25 19.64
C GLY A 304 -30.67 2.56 18.93
N ARG A 305 -29.66 2.62 18.05
CA ARG A 305 -29.40 3.73 17.11
C ARG A 305 -29.45 3.23 15.68
N GLU A 306 -29.75 4.11 14.74
CA GLU A 306 -29.58 3.83 13.31
C GLU A 306 -28.09 3.73 13.00
N ALA A 307 -27.71 2.80 12.11
CA ALA A 307 -26.33 2.70 11.62
C ALA A 307 -25.94 3.94 10.82
N THR A 308 -24.70 4.37 10.95
CA THR A 308 -24.17 5.51 10.20
C THR A 308 -23.89 5.10 8.76
N GLU A 309 -24.58 5.72 7.81
CA GLU A 309 -24.36 5.54 6.38
C GLU A 309 -23.26 6.47 5.87
N ILE A 310 -22.27 5.92 5.19
CA ILE A 310 -21.23 6.67 4.47
C ILE A 310 -21.06 6.02 3.10
N ARG A 311 -21.03 6.80 2.01
CA ARG A 311 -20.97 6.29 0.63
C ARG A 311 -22.10 5.28 0.31
N CYS A 312 -23.30 5.53 0.80
CA CYS A 312 -24.46 4.65 0.59
C CYS A 312 -24.25 3.21 1.08
N GLN A 313 -23.41 3.00 2.10
CA GLN A 313 -23.11 1.67 2.62
C GLN A 313 -22.87 1.64 4.13
N TYR A 314 -23.09 0.47 4.72
CA TYR A 314 -22.73 0.10 6.09
C TYR A 314 -21.54 -0.84 6.08
N VAL A 315 -20.97 -1.08 7.26
CA VAL A 315 -19.88 -2.03 7.46
C VAL A 315 -20.44 -3.33 8.04
N LEU A 316 -20.05 -4.48 7.49
CA LEU A 316 -20.36 -5.79 8.05
C LEU A 316 -19.62 -6.01 9.38
N ASP A 317 -20.29 -6.59 10.35
CA ASP A 317 -19.71 -6.92 11.66
C ASP A 317 -18.81 -8.17 11.57
N LEU A 318 -17.55 -7.98 11.19
CA LEU A 318 -16.56 -9.06 11.11
C LEU A 318 -16.10 -9.60 12.49
N SER A 319 -16.65 -9.12 13.60
CA SER A 319 -16.49 -9.80 14.89
C SER A 319 -17.33 -11.09 14.97
N ARG A 320 -18.29 -11.27 14.04
CA ARG A 320 -19.17 -12.43 13.92
C ARG A 320 -18.57 -13.51 13.01
N PRO A 321 -18.34 -14.73 13.48
CA PRO A 321 -17.86 -15.83 12.64
C PRO A 321 -18.77 -16.13 11.43
N GLU A 322 -20.11 -16.08 11.63
CA GLU A 322 -21.07 -16.32 10.55
C GLU A 322 -21.01 -15.28 9.44
N VAL A 323 -20.68 -14.03 9.74
CA VAL A 323 -20.48 -12.96 8.75
C VAL A 323 -19.18 -13.16 7.98
N GLN A 324 -18.11 -13.53 8.69
CA GLN A 324 -16.83 -13.90 8.05
C GLN A 324 -17.02 -15.09 7.08
N ASP A 325 -17.75 -16.12 7.52
CA ASP A 325 -18.03 -17.31 6.71
C ASP A 325 -18.84 -16.95 5.45
N TYR A 326 -19.88 -16.14 5.59
CA TYR A 326 -20.70 -15.68 4.48
C TYR A 326 -19.87 -14.88 3.46
N ALA A 327 -19.17 -13.84 3.91
CA ALA A 327 -18.39 -12.98 3.04
C ALA A 327 -17.28 -13.76 2.32
N TYR A 328 -16.58 -14.64 3.04
CA TYR A 328 -15.57 -15.52 2.45
C TYR A 328 -16.15 -16.45 1.40
N GLU A 329 -17.25 -17.16 1.71
CA GLU A 329 -17.84 -18.13 0.77
C GLU A 329 -18.42 -17.45 -0.47
N CYS A 330 -18.92 -16.22 -0.37
CA CYS A 330 -19.33 -15.44 -1.53
C CYS A 330 -18.15 -15.20 -2.49
N VAL A 331 -17.02 -14.76 -1.99
CA VAL A 331 -15.79 -14.54 -2.79
C VAL A 331 -15.27 -15.88 -3.35
N ALA A 332 -15.12 -16.90 -2.49
CA ALA A 332 -14.58 -18.19 -2.88
C ALA A 332 -15.46 -18.90 -3.93
N LYS A 333 -16.78 -18.81 -3.82
CA LYS A 333 -17.72 -19.35 -4.81
C LYS A 333 -17.51 -18.74 -6.21
N ILE A 334 -17.30 -17.43 -6.28
CA ILE A 334 -16.99 -16.75 -7.55
C ILE A 334 -15.65 -17.23 -8.11
N LEU A 335 -14.61 -17.29 -7.28
CA LEU A 335 -13.28 -17.75 -7.72
C LEU A 335 -13.28 -19.21 -8.20
N ARG A 336 -14.04 -20.09 -7.55
CA ARG A 336 -14.21 -21.50 -7.98
C ARG A 336 -14.98 -21.63 -9.29
N SER A 337 -15.79 -20.64 -9.68
CA SER A 337 -16.69 -20.70 -10.84
C SER A 337 -15.99 -20.47 -12.18
N ALA A 338 -14.83 -19.83 -12.21
CA ALA A 338 -14.12 -19.45 -13.42
C ALA A 338 -12.60 -19.34 -13.19
N ASN A 339 -11.81 -19.25 -14.27
CA ASN A 339 -10.34 -19.11 -14.20
C ASN A 339 -9.92 -17.67 -13.88
N ILE A 340 -10.11 -17.26 -12.63
CA ILE A 340 -9.77 -15.92 -12.12
C ILE A 340 -8.39 -15.98 -11.48
N LYS A 341 -7.50 -15.05 -11.81
CA LYS A 341 -6.10 -15.00 -11.35
C LYS A 341 -5.77 -13.84 -10.42
N TYR A 342 -6.67 -12.86 -10.35
CA TYR A 342 -6.44 -11.64 -9.57
C TYR A 342 -7.72 -11.22 -8.87
N VAL A 343 -7.58 -10.75 -7.64
CA VAL A 343 -8.63 -10.11 -6.86
C VAL A 343 -8.15 -8.74 -6.39
N LYS A 344 -8.95 -7.70 -6.67
CA LYS A 344 -8.86 -6.40 -6.00
C LYS A 344 -9.86 -6.43 -4.84
N TRP A 345 -9.33 -6.46 -3.61
CA TRP A 345 -10.10 -6.46 -2.37
C TRP A 345 -10.19 -5.06 -1.82
N ASP A 346 -11.36 -4.47 -1.88
CA ASP A 346 -11.59 -3.07 -1.54
C ASP A 346 -12.36 -2.88 -0.22
N MET A 347 -12.28 -1.66 0.33
CA MET A 347 -13.02 -1.16 1.48
C MET A 347 -13.17 0.36 1.34
N ASN A 348 -14.34 0.83 0.93
CA ASN A 348 -14.51 2.23 0.53
C ASN A 348 -15.08 3.16 1.60
N ARG A 349 -15.11 2.73 2.85
CA ARG A 349 -15.48 3.58 3.98
C ARG A 349 -14.80 3.12 5.27
N GLN A 350 -14.61 4.06 6.17
CA GLN A 350 -14.09 3.83 7.51
C GLN A 350 -15.18 3.30 8.44
N LEU A 351 -14.80 2.67 9.54
CA LEU A 351 -15.70 2.33 10.64
C LEU A 351 -16.03 3.62 11.41
N SER A 352 -17.31 3.78 11.76
CA SER A 352 -17.81 4.97 12.43
C SER A 352 -18.54 4.66 13.74
N ASP A 353 -19.24 3.53 13.80
CA ASP A 353 -20.02 3.15 14.97
C ASP A 353 -19.26 2.12 15.80
N LEU A 354 -19.09 2.39 17.10
CA LEU A 354 -18.53 1.42 18.04
C LEU A 354 -19.68 0.67 18.72
N GLY A 355 -20.20 -0.33 18.04
CA GLY A 355 -21.28 -1.14 18.58
C GLY A 355 -21.56 -2.38 17.73
N SER A 356 -21.75 -3.51 18.39
CA SER A 356 -22.11 -4.78 17.80
C SER A 356 -23.29 -5.37 18.54
N THR A 357 -24.30 -5.84 17.81
CA THR A 357 -25.43 -6.58 18.39
C THR A 357 -25.06 -8.02 18.76
N TYR A 358 -23.87 -8.47 18.39
CA TYR A 358 -23.32 -9.78 18.70
C TYR A 358 -22.49 -9.78 19.98
N LEU A 359 -21.65 -8.77 20.17
CA LEU A 359 -20.78 -8.69 21.33
C LEU A 359 -21.57 -8.36 22.60
N ASP A 360 -21.21 -8.98 23.70
CA ASP A 360 -21.76 -8.64 25.00
C ASP A 360 -21.37 -7.22 25.44
N LYS A 361 -22.01 -6.72 26.48
CA LYS A 361 -21.84 -5.34 26.96
C LYS A 361 -20.39 -5.04 27.38
N ASP A 362 -19.66 -6.01 27.91
CA ASP A 362 -18.31 -5.83 28.42
C ASP A 362 -17.26 -5.96 27.32
N SER A 363 -17.64 -6.45 26.13
CA SER A 363 -16.76 -6.67 24.96
C SER A 363 -16.96 -5.67 23.82
N GLN A 364 -17.83 -4.66 23.98
CA GLN A 364 -18.10 -3.69 22.90
C GLN A 364 -16.84 -2.94 22.42
N GLN A 365 -15.94 -2.60 23.33
CA GLN A 365 -14.68 -1.92 23.01
C GLN A 365 -13.60 -2.84 22.38
N GLU A 366 -13.91 -4.13 22.18
CA GLU A 366 -13.08 -5.06 21.43
C GLU A 366 -13.40 -5.02 19.93
N LEU A 367 -14.51 -4.40 19.53
CA LEU A 367 -15.10 -4.50 18.19
C LEU A 367 -14.09 -4.18 17.08
N PHE A 368 -13.41 -3.04 17.16
CA PHE A 368 -12.49 -2.63 16.08
C PHE A 368 -11.29 -3.57 15.93
N HIS A 369 -10.78 -4.09 17.03
CA HIS A 369 -9.71 -5.08 16.96
C HIS A 369 -10.23 -6.44 16.45
N ARG A 370 -11.40 -6.90 16.91
CA ARG A 370 -12.03 -8.13 16.42
C ARG A 370 -12.37 -8.06 14.94
N TYR A 371 -12.80 -6.89 14.47
CA TYR A 371 -13.04 -6.64 13.05
C TYR A 371 -11.79 -6.90 12.21
N VAL A 372 -10.66 -6.33 12.61
CA VAL A 372 -9.38 -6.52 11.90
C VAL A 372 -8.94 -7.98 11.92
N LEU A 373 -9.10 -8.67 13.07
CA LEU A 373 -8.79 -10.09 13.15
C LEU A 373 -9.70 -10.94 12.24
N GLY A 374 -10.98 -10.59 12.13
CA GLY A 374 -11.93 -11.23 11.23
C GLY A 374 -11.56 -11.03 9.75
N MET A 375 -11.19 -9.82 9.37
CA MET A 375 -10.71 -9.52 8.02
C MET A 375 -9.42 -10.31 7.71
N TYR A 376 -8.45 -10.34 8.63
CA TYR A 376 -7.23 -11.16 8.46
C TYR A 376 -7.55 -12.65 8.31
N ALA A 377 -8.49 -13.17 9.10
CA ALA A 377 -8.91 -14.56 9.00
C ALA A 377 -9.51 -14.90 7.62
N MET A 378 -10.31 -14.01 7.05
CA MET A 378 -10.85 -14.19 5.69
C MET A 378 -9.74 -14.16 4.63
N GLN A 379 -8.81 -13.21 4.69
CA GLN A 379 -7.69 -13.14 3.74
C GLN A 379 -6.72 -14.34 3.90
N GLU A 380 -6.48 -14.81 5.13
CA GLU A 380 -5.69 -16.03 5.37
C GLU A 380 -6.35 -17.25 4.70
N ARG A 381 -7.65 -17.45 4.87
CA ARG A 381 -8.40 -18.51 4.19
C ARG A 381 -8.29 -18.40 2.68
N LEU A 382 -8.39 -17.17 2.14
CA LEU A 382 -8.33 -16.91 0.71
C LEU A 382 -6.99 -17.33 0.11
N ILE A 383 -5.86 -16.92 0.70
CA ILE A 383 -4.53 -17.27 0.19
C ILE A 383 -4.16 -18.75 0.43
N GLN A 384 -4.78 -19.40 1.42
CA GLN A 384 -4.61 -20.85 1.63
C GLN A 384 -5.37 -21.67 0.58
N GLU A 385 -6.60 -21.29 0.25
CA GLU A 385 -7.39 -21.99 -0.75
C GLU A 385 -6.94 -21.66 -2.19
N PHE A 386 -6.50 -20.42 -2.43
CA PHE A 386 -6.08 -19.95 -3.76
C PHE A 386 -4.62 -19.45 -3.73
N PRO A 387 -3.62 -20.32 -3.53
CA PRO A 387 -2.23 -19.91 -3.30
C PRO A 387 -1.55 -19.22 -4.48
N ASP A 388 -2.08 -19.39 -5.70
CA ASP A 388 -1.60 -18.73 -6.92
C ASP A 388 -2.39 -17.47 -7.29
N LEU A 389 -3.31 -17.03 -6.43
CA LEU A 389 -4.07 -15.80 -6.63
C LEU A 389 -3.20 -14.58 -6.39
N LEU A 390 -3.23 -13.64 -7.32
CA LEU A 390 -2.68 -12.30 -7.10
C LEU A 390 -3.72 -11.45 -6.37
N LEU A 391 -3.52 -11.27 -5.07
CA LEU A 391 -4.36 -10.42 -4.24
C LEU A 391 -3.79 -9.00 -4.22
N GLU A 392 -4.60 -8.01 -4.55
CA GLU A 392 -4.33 -6.59 -4.35
C GLU A 392 -5.34 -6.01 -3.38
N ASN A 393 -4.87 -5.44 -2.28
CA ASN A 393 -5.75 -4.72 -1.36
C ASN A 393 -5.94 -3.27 -1.84
N CYS A 394 -7.16 -2.77 -1.63
CA CYS A 394 -7.55 -1.38 -1.82
C CYS A 394 -8.40 -0.94 -0.61
N SER A 395 -8.42 0.33 -0.29
CA SER A 395 -9.31 0.86 0.74
C SER A 395 -9.62 2.32 0.40
N GLY A 396 -10.46 2.51 -0.63
CA GLY A 396 -10.64 3.81 -1.22
C GLY A 396 -9.28 4.43 -1.56
N GLY A 397 -8.48 3.76 -2.37
CA GLY A 397 -7.06 4.03 -2.51
C GLY A 397 -6.20 3.36 -1.44
N GLY A 398 -5.28 4.12 -0.85
CA GLY A 398 -4.25 3.59 0.02
C GLY A 398 -4.49 3.72 1.52
N ALA A 399 -5.73 3.75 2.03
CA ALA A 399 -5.99 3.91 3.46
C ALA A 399 -5.38 2.79 4.31
N ARG A 400 -5.44 1.54 3.83
CA ARG A 400 -4.81 0.39 4.48
C ARG A 400 -3.54 -0.07 3.74
N PHE A 401 -2.77 0.86 3.21
CA PHE A 401 -1.43 0.53 2.71
C PHE A 401 -0.50 0.38 3.92
N ASP A 402 -0.54 -0.76 4.57
CA ASP A 402 0.17 -1.04 5.81
C ASP A 402 0.80 -2.45 5.81
N PRO A 403 1.74 -2.75 6.74
CA PRO A 403 2.43 -4.03 6.76
C PRO A 403 1.51 -5.21 7.12
N GLY A 404 0.40 -4.97 7.82
CA GLY A 404 -0.58 -6.01 8.13
C GLY A 404 -1.24 -6.54 6.85
N MET A 405 -1.65 -5.65 5.94
CA MET A 405 -2.20 -6.04 4.65
C MET A 405 -1.14 -6.66 3.73
N LEU A 406 0.11 -6.17 3.75
CA LEU A 406 1.20 -6.76 2.95
C LEU A 406 1.53 -8.21 3.34
N TYR A 407 1.19 -8.64 4.54
CA TYR A 407 1.37 -10.03 4.96
C TYR A 407 0.50 -11.00 4.15
N TYR A 408 -0.64 -10.52 3.65
CA TYR A 408 -1.59 -11.31 2.85
C TYR A 408 -1.51 -11.02 1.35
N SER A 409 -1.21 -9.80 0.95
CA SER A 409 -1.18 -9.37 -0.45
C SER A 409 0.21 -8.83 -0.84
N PRO A 410 0.73 -9.21 -2.02
CA PRO A 410 2.06 -8.75 -2.45
C PRO A 410 2.07 -7.30 -2.91
N GLN A 411 0.90 -6.70 -3.10
CA GLN A 411 0.73 -5.33 -3.57
C GLN A 411 -0.56 -4.73 -3.04
N ILE A 412 -0.58 -3.41 -2.93
CA ILE A 412 -1.72 -2.61 -2.47
C ILE A 412 -1.90 -1.43 -3.42
N TRP A 413 -3.14 -1.08 -3.75
CA TRP A 413 -3.46 0.09 -4.53
C TRP A 413 -2.98 1.35 -3.81
N CYS A 414 -2.11 2.12 -4.46
CA CYS A 414 -1.36 3.19 -3.79
C CYS A 414 -2.24 4.40 -3.48
N SER A 415 -3.11 4.77 -4.43
CA SER A 415 -4.03 5.91 -4.34
C SER A 415 -5.04 5.86 -5.48
N ASP A 416 -6.26 6.32 -5.23
CA ASP A 416 -7.27 6.55 -6.27
C ASP A 416 -6.93 7.78 -7.14
N ASP A 417 -6.00 8.63 -6.70
CA ASP A 417 -5.44 9.64 -7.58
C ASP A 417 -4.42 9.00 -8.53
N THR A 418 -4.79 8.93 -9.79
CA THR A 418 -3.97 8.36 -10.88
C THR A 418 -3.20 9.41 -11.66
N ASP A 419 -3.28 10.69 -11.29
CA ASP A 419 -2.47 11.74 -11.91
C ASP A 419 -0.97 11.51 -11.63
N ALA A 420 -0.18 11.44 -12.70
CA ALA A 420 1.24 11.10 -12.59
C ALA A 420 2.06 12.13 -11.79
N ILE A 421 1.62 13.38 -11.71
CA ILE A 421 2.35 14.43 -10.97
C ILE A 421 2.02 14.40 -9.48
N GLU A 422 0.74 14.20 -9.12
CA GLU A 422 0.35 13.93 -7.71
C GLU A 422 1.01 12.64 -7.18
N ARG A 423 1.08 11.61 -8.04
CA ARG A 423 1.74 10.33 -7.72
C ARG A 423 3.23 10.48 -7.41
N LEU A 424 3.92 11.53 -7.86
CA LEU A 424 5.33 11.75 -7.48
C LEU A 424 5.48 11.88 -5.96
N GLU A 425 4.62 12.65 -5.31
CA GLU A 425 4.66 12.84 -3.85
C GLU A 425 4.09 11.63 -3.09
N ILE A 426 2.96 11.07 -3.56
CA ILE A 426 2.33 9.88 -2.97
C ILE A 426 3.28 8.67 -3.01
N GLN A 427 3.94 8.44 -4.16
CA GLN A 427 4.87 7.32 -4.32
C GLN A 427 6.21 7.57 -3.62
N GLU A 428 6.66 8.84 -3.47
CA GLU A 428 7.83 9.17 -2.64
C GLU A 428 7.60 8.77 -1.19
N GLY A 429 6.50 9.21 -0.59
CA GLY A 429 6.18 8.89 0.79
C GLY A 429 5.92 7.39 1.00
N THR A 430 5.29 6.73 0.03
CA THR A 430 5.12 5.28 0.07
C THR A 430 6.46 4.55 -0.01
N ALA A 431 7.32 4.92 -0.97
CA ALA A 431 8.64 4.31 -1.16
C ALA A 431 9.64 4.63 -0.04
N LEU A 432 9.35 5.59 0.85
CA LEU A 432 10.16 5.82 2.04
C LEU A 432 10.25 4.55 2.92
N ILE A 433 9.20 3.74 2.91
CA ILE A 433 9.08 2.58 3.82
C ILE A 433 8.83 1.28 3.03
N TYR A 434 8.08 1.32 1.94
CA TYR A 434 7.62 0.13 1.22
C TYR A 434 8.37 -0.09 -0.09
N PRO A 435 8.71 -1.36 -0.42
CA PRO A 435 9.35 -1.67 -1.69
C PRO A 435 8.45 -1.33 -2.87
N LEU A 436 9.04 -0.87 -3.97
CA LEU A 436 8.30 -0.46 -5.17
C LEU A 436 7.35 -1.54 -5.70
N CYS A 437 7.74 -2.80 -5.59
CA CYS A 437 6.92 -3.94 -6.03
C CYS A 437 5.63 -4.14 -5.23
N SER A 438 5.43 -3.42 -4.14
CA SER A 438 4.19 -3.45 -3.35
C SER A 438 3.19 -2.34 -3.73
N MET A 439 3.58 -1.42 -4.60
CA MET A 439 2.74 -0.28 -4.98
C MET A 439 1.97 -0.54 -6.28
N GLY A 440 0.64 -0.60 -6.20
CA GLY A 440 -0.23 -0.53 -7.38
C GLY A 440 -0.10 0.83 -8.06
N ALA A 441 0.33 0.85 -9.32
CA ALA A 441 0.52 2.08 -10.08
C ALA A 441 0.12 1.87 -11.55
N HIS A 442 -0.82 2.71 -12.03
CA HIS A 442 -1.39 2.59 -13.37
C HIS A 442 -1.25 3.90 -14.17
N VAL A 443 -1.22 3.74 -15.48
CA VAL A 443 -1.32 4.82 -16.45
C VAL A 443 -2.79 5.16 -16.67
N SER A 444 -3.18 6.39 -16.38
CA SER A 444 -4.56 6.89 -16.55
C SER A 444 -4.74 7.71 -17.82
N VAL A 445 -6.00 8.04 -18.15
CA VAL A 445 -6.36 8.96 -19.23
C VAL A 445 -6.03 10.41 -18.87
N CYS A 446 -5.87 11.26 -19.89
CA CYS A 446 -5.82 12.73 -19.74
C CYS A 446 -6.90 13.42 -20.56
N PRO A 447 -7.45 14.56 -20.06
CA PRO A 447 -7.20 15.15 -18.74
C PRO A 447 -7.52 14.20 -17.60
N ASN A 448 -6.71 14.18 -16.54
CA ASN A 448 -6.98 13.34 -15.38
C ASN A 448 -8.32 13.71 -14.74
N HIS A 449 -9.13 12.72 -14.39
CA HIS A 449 -10.50 12.93 -13.92
C HIS A 449 -10.56 13.57 -12.51
N THR A 450 -9.51 13.43 -11.69
CA THR A 450 -9.47 13.99 -10.33
C THR A 450 -9.01 15.45 -10.32
N VAL A 451 -7.91 15.74 -11.03
CA VAL A 451 -7.25 17.07 -10.96
C VAL A 451 -7.33 17.87 -12.26
N GLY A 452 -7.83 17.29 -13.37
CA GLY A 452 -7.96 17.96 -14.67
C GLY A 452 -6.61 18.23 -15.38
N ARG A 453 -5.51 17.70 -14.88
CA ARG A 453 -4.17 17.90 -15.44
C ARG A 453 -3.97 17.09 -16.71
N VAL A 454 -3.19 17.67 -17.64
CA VAL A 454 -2.73 16.98 -18.85
C VAL A 454 -1.24 16.71 -18.73
N THR A 455 -0.88 15.43 -18.65
CA THR A 455 0.51 14.96 -18.52
C THR A 455 0.87 14.09 -19.72
N PRO A 456 2.07 14.24 -20.33
CA PRO A 456 2.49 13.41 -21.45
C PRO A 456 2.38 11.92 -21.13
N PHE A 457 1.91 11.13 -22.11
CA PHE A 457 1.72 9.67 -21.95
C PHE A 457 3.00 8.96 -21.51
N THR A 458 4.14 9.39 -22.06
CA THR A 458 5.47 8.87 -21.64
C THR A 458 5.73 9.10 -20.16
N THR A 459 5.40 10.28 -19.63
CA THR A 459 5.61 10.57 -18.20
C THR A 459 4.69 9.77 -17.31
N ARG A 460 3.42 9.59 -17.72
CA ARG A 460 2.48 8.70 -17.00
C ARG A 460 3.05 7.27 -16.89
N GLY A 461 3.62 6.74 -18.00
CA GLY A 461 4.28 5.43 -18.00
C GLY A 461 5.53 5.36 -17.14
N HIS A 462 6.41 6.37 -17.18
CA HIS A 462 7.62 6.38 -16.35
C HIS A 462 7.32 6.45 -14.85
N VAL A 463 6.30 7.18 -14.45
CA VAL A 463 5.87 7.25 -13.03
C VAL A 463 5.21 5.93 -12.60
N ALA A 464 4.34 5.36 -13.43
CA ALA A 464 3.72 4.07 -13.16
C ALA A 464 4.72 2.91 -13.10
N LEU A 465 5.86 3.00 -13.80
CA LEU A 465 6.93 2.00 -13.75
C LEU A 465 7.55 1.85 -12.35
N ALA A 466 7.45 2.85 -11.50
CA ALA A 466 7.86 2.76 -10.09
C ALA A 466 6.85 2.00 -9.21
N GLY A 467 6.22 0.97 -9.76
CA GLY A 467 5.25 0.12 -9.09
C GLY A 467 4.99 -1.16 -9.87
N THR A 468 3.78 -1.73 -9.71
CA THR A 468 3.39 -2.99 -10.35
C THR A 468 2.89 -2.84 -11.78
N PHE A 469 2.83 -1.67 -12.30
CA PHE A 469 2.52 -1.26 -13.67
C PHE A 469 1.23 -1.83 -14.27
N GLY A 470 0.38 -0.95 -14.74
CA GLY A 470 -0.87 -1.28 -15.43
C GLY A 470 -1.52 -0.06 -16.06
N TYR A 471 -2.75 -0.23 -16.49
CA TYR A 471 -3.55 0.82 -17.13
C TYR A 471 -4.92 0.95 -16.46
N GLU A 472 -5.37 2.20 -16.30
CA GLU A 472 -6.67 2.58 -15.76
C GLU A 472 -7.30 3.56 -16.75
N LEU A 473 -7.77 3.05 -17.91
CA LEU A 473 -8.27 3.88 -19.00
C LEU A 473 -9.04 3.06 -20.05
N ASP A 474 -9.84 3.74 -20.88
CA ASP A 474 -10.49 3.15 -22.06
C ASP A 474 -9.51 3.16 -23.25
N ILE A 475 -8.82 2.05 -23.46
CA ILE A 475 -7.85 1.87 -24.54
C ILE A 475 -8.49 2.05 -25.94
N THR A 476 -9.81 1.83 -26.07
CA THR A 476 -10.54 1.95 -27.34
C THR A 476 -10.77 3.41 -27.74
N LYS A 477 -10.62 4.35 -26.80
CA LYS A 477 -10.83 5.78 -26.98
C LYS A 477 -9.56 6.62 -26.95
N LEU A 478 -8.40 6.01 -26.72
CA LEU A 478 -7.14 6.73 -26.70
C LEU A 478 -6.84 7.37 -28.06
N PRO A 479 -6.28 8.59 -28.08
CA PRO A 479 -5.70 9.19 -29.28
C PRO A 479 -4.65 8.28 -29.89
N GLU A 480 -4.59 8.23 -31.23
CA GLU A 480 -3.62 7.34 -31.93
C GLU A 480 -2.17 7.61 -31.53
N GLU A 481 -1.82 8.87 -31.25
CA GLU A 481 -0.48 9.26 -30.81
C GLU A 481 -0.11 8.66 -29.45
N GLU A 482 -1.06 8.56 -28.52
CA GLU A 482 -0.85 7.93 -27.21
C GLU A 482 -0.86 6.40 -27.32
N ARG A 483 -1.80 5.86 -28.08
CA ARG A 483 -1.94 4.42 -28.27
C ARG A 483 -0.67 3.77 -28.84
N LYS A 484 0.02 4.42 -29.76
CA LYS A 484 1.28 3.94 -30.34
C LYS A 484 2.40 3.75 -29.32
N LEU A 485 2.30 4.41 -28.15
CA LEU A 485 3.30 4.31 -27.09
C LEU A 485 3.06 3.14 -26.12
N ILE A 486 1.87 2.51 -26.15
CA ILE A 486 1.58 1.38 -25.25
C ILE A 486 2.55 0.20 -25.46
N PRO A 487 2.82 -0.26 -26.70
CA PRO A 487 3.80 -1.33 -26.92
C PRO A 487 5.22 -0.98 -26.42
N GLU A 488 5.63 0.29 -26.47
CA GLU A 488 6.90 0.74 -25.92
C GLU A 488 6.89 0.67 -24.39
N GLN A 489 5.78 1.07 -23.75
CA GLN A 489 5.62 1.00 -22.29
C GLN A 489 5.53 -0.43 -21.77
N THR A 490 4.84 -1.32 -22.47
CA THR A 490 4.79 -2.75 -22.10
C THR A 490 6.16 -3.40 -22.26
N ALA A 491 6.89 -3.10 -23.34
CA ALA A 491 8.27 -3.56 -23.53
C ALA A 491 9.22 -3.00 -22.44
N MET A 492 9.04 -1.73 -22.06
CA MET A 492 9.79 -1.10 -20.97
C MET A 492 9.54 -1.84 -19.65
N TYR A 493 8.30 -2.16 -19.31
CA TYR A 493 8.00 -2.92 -18.11
C TYR A 493 8.60 -4.32 -18.15
N HIS A 494 8.49 -5.04 -19.28
CA HIS A 494 9.10 -6.37 -19.44
C HIS A 494 10.62 -6.33 -19.27
N LYS A 495 11.25 -5.23 -19.64
CA LYS A 495 12.69 -5.06 -19.49
C LYS A 495 13.10 -4.79 -18.03
N TYR A 496 12.35 -3.97 -17.31
CA TYR A 496 12.78 -3.45 -16.02
C TYR A 496 12.04 -4.02 -14.80
N HIS A 497 11.00 -4.86 -15.00
CA HIS A 497 10.18 -5.36 -13.87
C HIS A 497 10.98 -6.10 -12.80
N GLU A 498 12.03 -6.83 -13.17
CA GLU A 498 12.87 -7.56 -12.22
C GLU A 498 13.72 -6.59 -11.40
N LEU A 499 14.34 -5.62 -12.05
CA LEU A 499 15.10 -4.58 -11.36
C LEU A 499 14.21 -3.77 -10.41
N ILE A 500 13.00 -3.40 -10.83
CA ILE A 500 12.03 -2.68 -9.98
C ILE A 500 11.60 -3.54 -8.78
N ARG A 501 11.39 -4.85 -8.98
CA ARG A 501 10.95 -5.78 -7.93
C ARG A 501 12.03 -6.08 -6.91
N GLU A 502 13.26 -6.35 -7.36
CA GLU A 502 14.34 -6.85 -6.53
C GLU A 502 15.35 -5.78 -6.11
N GLY A 503 15.44 -4.69 -6.89
CA GLY A 503 16.49 -3.69 -6.76
C GLY A 503 16.37 -2.84 -5.49
N GLU A 504 17.45 -2.13 -5.22
CA GLU A 504 17.55 -1.14 -4.15
C GLU A 504 17.11 0.24 -4.63
N TYR A 505 16.20 0.86 -3.90
CA TYR A 505 15.68 2.19 -4.20
C TYR A 505 16.56 3.29 -3.61
N TYR A 506 16.78 4.35 -4.39
CA TYR A 506 17.52 5.55 -4.01
C TYR A 506 16.72 6.80 -4.39
N ARG A 507 16.27 7.58 -3.40
CA ARG A 507 15.70 8.90 -3.63
C ARG A 507 16.84 9.90 -3.89
N ILE A 508 16.75 10.68 -4.96
CA ILE A 508 17.81 11.59 -5.38
C ILE A 508 17.35 13.05 -5.34
N LEU A 509 16.19 13.35 -5.89
CA LEU A 509 15.55 14.66 -5.83
C LEU A 509 14.08 14.49 -5.48
N SER A 510 13.53 15.40 -4.70
CA SER A 510 12.12 15.49 -4.39
C SER A 510 11.52 16.77 -4.97
N SER A 511 10.47 16.64 -5.76
CA SER A 511 9.69 17.79 -6.26
C SER A 511 8.97 18.52 -5.14
N ARG A 512 8.62 17.82 -4.05
CA ARG A 512 8.10 18.40 -2.81
C ARG A 512 9.05 19.45 -2.23
N GLU A 513 10.36 19.20 -2.27
CA GLU A 513 11.38 20.08 -1.69
C GLU A 513 11.82 21.19 -2.66
N ASN A 514 12.02 20.86 -3.92
CA ASN A 514 12.58 21.78 -4.89
C ASN A 514 11.58 22.42 -5.86
N HIS A 515 10.31 21.97 -5.85
CA HIS A 515 9.20 22.43 -6.69
C HIS A 515 9.45 22.39 -8.21
N ARG A 516 10.46 21.64 -8.67
CA ARG A 516 10.91 21.68 -10.08
C ARG A 516 11.08 20.32 -10.70
N SER A 517 11.61 19.39 -9.97
CA SER A 517 12.00 18.10 -10.54
C SER A 517 12.02 17.02 -9.49
N ASP A 518 11.81 15.84 -9.98
CA ASP A 518 11.81 14.61 -9.21
C ASP A 518 12.84 13.65 -9.81
N CYS A 519 13.53 12.86 -8.96
CA CYS A 519 14.49 11.89 -9.44
C CYS A 519 14.69 10.76 -8.44
N TRP A 520 14.66 9.53 -8.94
CA TRP A 520 15.01 8.34 -8.18
C TRP A 520 15.79 7.35 -9.03
N ALA A 521 16.46 6.43 -8.37
CA ALA A 521 17.13 5.33 -9.02
C ALA A 521 16.77 4.00 -8.39
N VAL A 522 16.81 2.94 -9.19
CA VAL A 522 16.76 1.55 -8.75
C VAL A 522 18.01 0.86 -9.24
N ALA A 523 18.77 0.24 -8.33
CA ALA A 523 20.00 -0.44 -8.64
C ALA A 523 19.92 -1.92 -8.29
N SER A 524 20.52 -2.79 -9.11
CA SER A 524 20.72 -4.18 -8.75
C SER A 524 21.57 -4.31 -7.46
N GLU A 525 21.41 -5.42 -6.72
CA GLU A 525 22.14 -5.64 -5.47
C GLU A 525 23.67 -5.58 -5.68
N ASP A 526 24.15 -6.14 -6.78
CA ASP A 526 25.58 -6.14 -7.17
C ASP A 526 26.05 -4.86 -7.85
N LYS A 527 25.17 -3.87 -8.03
CA LYS A 527 25.46 -2.61 -8.73
C LYS A 527 25.95 -2.79 -10.18
N SER A 528 25.54 -3.87 -10.85
CA SER A 528 25.82 -4.06 -12.27
C SER A 528 24.88 -3.27 -13.17
N GLU A 529 23.71 -2.88 -12.66
CA GLU A 529 22.64 -2.23 -13.41
C GLU A 529 21.96 -1.16 -12.55
N VAL A 530 21.75 0.04 -13.13
CA VAL A 530 21.07 1.16 -12.45
C VAL A 530 20.11 1.83 -13.43
N LEU A 531 18.84 1.87 -13.07
CA LEU A 531 17.79 2.61 -13.78
C LEU A 531 17.49 3.91 -13.03
N VAL A 532 17.70 5.05 -13.70
CA VAL A 532 17.42 6.38 -13.16
C VAL A 532 16.20 6.95 -13.87
N THR A 533 15.18 7.35 -13.08
CA THR A 533 14.02 8.09 -13.57
C THR A 533 14.18 9.55 -13.18
N TYR A 534 14.02 10.46 -14.14
CA TYR A 534 14.02 11.90 -13.91
C TYR A 534 12.75 12.52 -14.49
N VAL A 535 12.07 13.34 -13.69
CA VAL A 535 10.87 14.08 -14.10
C VAL A 535 11.11 15.57 -13.91
N GLN A 536 11.03 16.35 -14.98
CA GLN A 536 10.93 17.80 -14.91
C GLN A 536 9.46 18.16 -14.69
N VAL A 537 9.10 18.58 -13.47
CA VAL A 537 7.74 18.95 -13.09
C VAL A 537 7.40 20.33 -13.66
N LEU A 538 8.30 21.32 -13.45
CA LEU A 538 8.13 22.68 -13.95
C LEU A 538 9.37 23.16 -14.71
N ALA A 539 9.17 23.59 -15.92
CA ALA A 539 10.20 24.28 -16.72
C ALA A 539 10.52 25.66 -16.13
N GLN A 540 11.73 26.13 -16.40
CA GLN A 540 12.19 27.45 -15.99
C GLN A 540 12.86 28.17 -17.16
N ALA A 541 12.51 29.43 -17.35
CA ALA A 541 13.18 30.27 -18.33
C ALA A 541 14.66 30.45 -17.98
N ASN A 542 15.53 30.40 -18.99
CA ASN A 542 16.98 30.53 -18.86
C ASN A 542 17.57 29.53 -17.83
N MET A 543 17.07 28.31 -17.84
CA MET A 543 17.48 27.28 -16.91
C MET A 543 18.94 26.90 -17.13
N PRO A 544 19.78 26.92 -16.07
CA PRO A 544 21.17 26.48 -16.20
C PRO A 544 21.19 24.96 -16.49
N SER A 545 22.27 24.50 -17.10
CA SER A 545 22.50 23.07 -17.27
C SER A 545 22.43 22.35 -15.94
N ARG A 546 21.41 21.49 -15.77
CA ARG A 546 21.18 20.77 -14.52
C ARG A 546 22.08 19.53 -14.45
N LYS A 547 22.96 19.50 -13.47
CA LYS A 547 23.70 18.30 -13.07
C LYS A 547 23.06 17.72 -11.83
N VAL A 548 22.76 16.43 -11.86
CA VAL A 548 22.19 15.67 -10.73
C VAL A 548 23.23 14.66 -10.25
N ARG A 549 23.58 14.70 -8.98
CA ARG A 549 24.43 13.68 -8.37
C ARG A 549 23.61 12.43 -8.17
N LEU A 550 23.88 11.42 -8.96
CA LEU A 550 23.15 10.16 -8.94
C LEU A 550 23.55 9.31 -7.74
N ARG A 551 22.75 8.28 -7.46
CA ARG A 551 22.95 7.32 -6.37
C ARG A 551 22.72 5.89 -6.86
N GLY A 552 23.18 4.91 -6.08
CA GLY A 552 23.02 3.50 -6.41
C GLY A 552 24.15 2.90 -7.25
N PHE A 553 25.22 3.65 -7.52
CA PHE A 553 26.38 3.19 -8.29
C PHE A 553 27.51 2.68 -7.39
N ASP A 554 28.33 1.78 -7.92
CA ASP A 554 29.60 1.41 -7.31
C ASP A 554 30.69 2.38 -7.79
N PRO A 555 31.37 3.12 -6.89
CA PRO A 555 32.39 4.09 -7.30
C PRO A 555 33.55 3.48 -8.09
N ALA A 556 33.83 2.19 -7.87
CA ALA A 556 34.92 1.48 -8.53
C ALA A 556 34.59 0.98 -9.94
N LYS A 557 33.29 0.93 -10.30
CA LYS A 557 32.84 0.44 -11.62
C LYS A 557 32.72 1.57 -12.64
N LYS A 558 32.77 1.18 -13.92
CA LYS A 558 32.39 2.02 -15.05
C LYS A 558 31.04 1.58 -15.59
N TYR A 559 30.27 2.53 -16.08
CA TYR A 559 28.92 2.30 -16.57
C TYR A 559 28.72 2.90 -17.93
N ARG A 560 28.20 2.11 -18.86
CA ARG A 560 27.73 2.60 -20.15
C ARG A 560 26.29 3.06 -20.03
N LEU A 561 25.98 4.25 -20.54
CA LEU A 561 24.60 4.68 -20.74
C LEU A 561 24.05 3.91 -21.95
N GLU A 562 23.03 3.08 -21.70
CA GLU A 562 22.45 2.24 -22.74
C GLU A 562 21.93 3.06 -23.91
N GLY A 563 22.09 2.51 -25.14
CA GLY A 563 21.74 3.18 -26.37
C GLY A 563 22.75 4.26 -26.83
N THR A 564 23.89 4.41 -26.12
CA THR A 564 24.97 5.34 -26.47
C THR A 564 26.33 4.68 -26.28
N ASP A 565 27.39 5.37 -26.78
CA ASP A 565 28.79 4.99 -26.50
C ASP A 565 29.38 5.70 -25.28
N GLU A 566 28.54 6.47 -24.54
CA GLU A 566 29.00 7.24 -23.37
C GLU A 566 29.27 6.30 -22.19
N VAL A 567 30.48 6.36 -21.64
CA VAL A 567 30.91 5.59 -20.45
C VAL A 567 31.32 6.55 -19.36
N TYR A 568 30.81 6.29 -18.14
CA TYR A 568 31.05 7.10 -16.96
C TYR A 568 31.58 6.24 -15.81
N SER A 569 32.46 6.79 -14.95
CA SER A 569 32.76 6.12 -13.69
C SER A 569 31.62 6.33 -12.68
N GLY A 570 31.36 5.32 -11.85
CA GLY A 570 30.38 5.45 -10.77
C GLY A 570 30.69 6.61 -9.82
N GLU A 571 31.98 6.80 -9.50
CA GLU A 571 32.44 7.94 -8.71
C GLU A 571 32.08 9.30 -9.33
N MET A 572 32.26 9.46 -10.66
CA MET A 572 31.86 10.67 -11.38
C MET A 572 30.34 10.90 -11.32
N LEU A 573 29.54 9.87 -11.58
CA LEU A 573 28.08 9.96 -11.54
C LEU A 573 27.56 10.39 -10.17
N MET A 574 28.19 9.90 -9.09
CA MET A 574 27.78 10.21 -7.71
C MET A 574 28.30 11.56 -7.22
N ASN A 575 29.53 11.97 -7.58
CA ASN A 575 30.17 13.15 -6.98
C ASN A 575 30.13 14.37 -7.90
N ALA A 576 30.42 14.23 -9.19
CA ALA A 576 30.34 15.34 -10.17
C ALA A 576 28.93 15.51 -10.74
N GLY A 577 28.17 14.42 -10.79
CA GLY A 577 26.81 14.36 -11.27
C GLY A 577 26.69 14.14 -12.79
N PHE A 578 25.51 13.66 -13.18
CA PHE A 578 25.11 13.44 -14.55
C PHE A 578 24.33 14.64 -15.09
N ARG A 579 24.58 15.05 -16.31
CA ARG A 579 23.91 16.18 -16.96
C ARG A 579 22.58 15.74 -17.55
N MET A 580 21.48 16.26 -17.01
CA MET A 580 20.14 16.11 -17.59
C MET A 580 20.03 17.04 -18.81
N LYS A 581 19.85 16.44 -20.01
CA LYS A 581 19.84 17.17 -21.29
C LYS A 581 18.43 17.15 -21.90
N ASP A 582 18.12 18.16 -22.69
CA ASP A 582 17.00 18.21 -23.63
C ASP A 582 15.61 18.05 -23.00
N PHE A 583 15.35 18.78 -21.92
CA PHE A 583 14.03 18.91 -21.34
C PHE A 583 13.37 20.21 -21.80
N TRP A 584 12.17 20.10 -22.34
CA TRP A 584 11.40 21.24 -22.82
C TRP A 584 9.94 21.10 -22.36
N GLY A 585 9.42 22.13 -21.69
CA GLY A 585 8.05 22.16 -21.16
C GLY A 585 7.93 21.53 -19.79
N ASP A 586 6.71 21.54 -19.28
CA ASP A 586 6.34 20.98 -17.98
C ASP A 586 6.02 19.47 -18.09
N PHE A 587 6.15 18.75 -16.98
CA PHE A 587 5.77 17.35 -16.83
C PHE A 587 6.47 16.39 -17.80
N VAL A 588 7.72 16.67 -18.13
CA VAL A 588 8.52 15.85 -19.06
C VAL A 588 9.46 14.92 -18.30
N SER A 589 9.52 13.66 -18.67
CA SER A 589 10.34 12.66 -18.00
C SER A 589 11.28 11.92 -18.94
N ARG A 590 12.35 11.33 -18.37
CA ARG A 590 13.27 10.42 -19.04
C ARG A 590 13.75 9.32 -18.13
N LEU A 591 14.00 8.16 -18.72
CA LEU A 591 14.72 7.05 -18.11
C LEU A 591 16.18 7.05 -18.62
N TYR A 592 17.09 6.78 -17.72
CA TYR A 592 18.51 6.57 -18.02
C TYR A 592 18.92 5.23 -17.43
N HIS A 593 19.27 4.30 -18.31
CA HIS A 593 19.68 2.97 -17.91
C HIS A 593 21.19 2.84 -18.04
N PHE A 594 21.85 2.55 -16.95
CA PHE A 594 23.30 2.40 -16.86
C PHE A 594 23.65 0.95 -16.58
N VAL A 595 24.53 0.39 -17.39
CA VAL A 595 25.01 -0.99 -17.27
C VAL A 595 26.51 -0.99 -17.04
N ALA A 596 26.98 -1.71 -16.04
CA ALA A 596 28.40 -1.84 -15.73
C ALA A 596 29.15 -2.45 -16.92
N VAL A 597 30.34 -1.91 -17.20
CA VAL A 597 31.26 -2.40 -18.21
C VAL A 597 32.62 -2.65 -17.58
N ASP A 598 33.35 -3.60 -18.16
CA ASP A 598 34.70 -3.98 -17.71
C ASP A 598 35.73 -2.84 -17.81
#